data_967996a88fb98c9391d5fa9fa8b6a021
#
_entry.id   967996a88fb98c9391d5fa9fa8b6a021
#
_cell.length_a   1.000
_cell.length_b   1.000
_cell.length_c   1.000
_cell.angle_alpha   90.00
_cell.angle_beta   90.00
_cell.angle_gamma   90.00
#
_symmetry.space_group_name_H-M   'P 1'
#
loop_
_entity.id
_entity.type
_entity.pdbx_description
1 polymer ?
#
loop_
_entity_poly.entity_id
_entity_poly.type
_entity_poly.pdbx_seq_one_letter_code
_entity_poly.pdbx_strand_id
1 'polypeptide(L)'
;FMPELVRWMSLESTMNKYRDQVGLWQDGATGAHELRYVTLEFNSSFTPPKSQKRTEAVYKIWEEVMLRANGEAPEGVEKGFQSTDFAWTWMVTQKELVEGVKLGVTLVMVIAFVVINLSTLNVIVSIGAILAIGGIVATTMGYGVQLLMSYPLGVAESIATVILIGFSMDYCLHLAGAYIASKKATRQERTRESLTEMGVSVTAGALTTVFSAVFLFGTVLTFFQKFAFIIIFTIGGSWLWSTVFFSSFCMVFGPEGDFGEWCYILGQRKAEELSLIHISE
;
A
#
# COMPACT_ATOMS: atom_id res chain seq x y z
N PHE A 1 32.62 44.16 4.29
CA PHE A 1 31.45 43.47 3.75
C PHE A 1 30.27 43.48 4.71
N MET A 2 30.43 42.98 5.95
CA MET A 2 29.30 42.85 6.92
C MET A 2 28.62 44.19 7.25
N PRO A 3 29.34 45.31 7.54
CA PRO A 3 28.65 46.57 7.84
C PRO A 3 27.84 47.12 6.66
N GLU A 4 28.32 46.90 5.43
CA GLU A 4 27.60 47.35 4.23
C GLU A 4 26.37 46.44 3.95
N LEU A 5 26.48 45.13 4.18
CA LEU A 5 25.36 44.19 4.07
C LEU A 5 24.24 44.51 5.08
N VAL A 6 24.61 44.77 6.35
CA VAL A 6 23.68 45.18 7.38
C VAL A 6 22.98 46.51 7.02
N ARG A 7 23.75 47.48 6.53
CA ARG A 7 23.19 48.76 6.07
C ARG A 7 22.25 48.58 4.89
N TRP A 8 22.62 47.75 3.92
CA TRP A 8 21.79 47.45 2.75
C TRP A 8 20.50 46.71 3.17
N MET A 9 20.59 45.74 4.06
CA MET A 9 19.41 45.03 4.59
C MET A 9 18.51 45.91 5.47
N SER A 10 19.03 47.00 6.05
CA SER A 10 18.22 47.93 6.87
C SER A 10 17.34 48.88 6.02
N LEU A 11 17.53 48.92 4.69
CA LEU A 11 16.66 49.66 3.80
C LEU A 11 15.28 48.95 3.72
N GLU A 12 14.19 49.67 3.97
CA GLU A 12 12.81 49.11 4.01
C GLU A 12 12.46 48.34 2.72
N SER A 13 12.85 48.86 1.55
CA SER A 13 12.62 48.20 0.27
C SER A 13 13.38 46.89 0.13
N THR A 14 14.57 46.81 0.67
CA THR A 14 15.43 45.64 0.65
C THR A 14 14.97 44.61 1.67
N MET A 15 14.68 45.05 2.88
CA MET A 15 14.16 44.19 3.93
C MET A 15 12.89 43.45 3.50
N ASN A 16 11.92 44.16 2.89
CA ASN A 16 10.69 43.56 2.42
C ASN A 16 10.90 42.55 1.29
N LYS A 17 11.94 42.74 0.47
CA LYS A 17 12.21 41.85 -0.68
C LYS A 17 13.05 40.64 -0.35
N TYR A 18 14.04 40.78 0.53
CA TYR A 18 15.07 39.75 0.78
C TYR A 18 15.09 39.24 2.22
N ARG A 19 14.08 39.57 3.03
CA ARG A 19 13.99 39.21 4.44
C ARG A 19 14.14 37.71 4.69
N ASP A 20 13.53 36.92 3.83
CA ASP A 20 13.51 35.46 3.96
C ASP A 20 14.69 34.78 3.26
N GLN A 21 15.49 35.55 2.49
CA GLN A 21 16.59 35.03 1.71
C GLN A 21 17.96 35.23 2.41
N VAL A 22 18.07 36.18 3.34
CA VAL A 22 19.32 36.51 4.04
C VAL A 22 19.10 36.51 5.53
N GLY A 23 19.68 35.53 6.22
CA GLY A 23 19.63 35.44 7.68
C GLY A 23 20.82 36.12 8.32
N LEU A 24 20.59 37.29 8.96
CA LEU A 24 21.55 37.99 9.78
C LEU A 24 21.25 37.73 11.27
N TRP A 25 22.30 37.41 12.02
CA TRP A 25 22.24 37.27 13.47
C TRP A 25 23.05 38.38 14.12
N GLN A 26 22.52 38.95 15.21
CA GLN A 26 23.27 39.90 16.04
C GLN A 26 23.60 39.24 17.37
N ASP A 27 24.87 39.15 17.66
CA ASP A 27 25.33 38.67 18.98
C ASP A 27 24.95 39.70 20.05
N GLY A 28 24.17 39.24 21.02
CA GLY A 28 23.69 40.09 22.13
C GLY A 28 24.79 40.61 23.07
N ALA A 29 25.97 39.97 23.11
CA ALA A 29 27.07 40.35 23.97
C ALA A 29 28.01 41.34 23.32
N THR A 30 28.30 41.19 22.04
CA THR A 30 29.29 41.98 21.28
C THR A 30 28.63 42.98 20.34
N GLY A 31 27.33 42.85 20.04
CA GLY A 31 26.64 43.63 19.03
C GLY A 31 27.07 43.34 17.60
N ALA A 32 27.98 42.37 17.38
CA ALA A 32 28.48 42.01 16.10
C ALA A 32 27.41 41.31 15.26
N HIS A 33 27.35 41.61 13.95
CA HIS A 33 26.42 40.92 13.03
C HIS A 33 27.18 39.78 12.33
N GLU A 34 26.51 38.62 12.30
CA GLU A 34 26.99 37.44 11.56
C GLU A 34 25.95 37.05 10.49
N LEU A 35 26.46 36.66 9.32
CA LEU A 35 25.64 36.08 8.27
C LEU A 35 25.47 34.59 8.55
N ARG A 36 24.23 34.16 8.80
CA ARG A 36 23.92 32.77 9.13
C ARG A 36 23.56 31.93 7.91
N TYR A 37 22.77 32.51 7.01
CA TYR A 37 22.42 31.82 5.77
C TYR A 37 22.09 32.79 4.66
N VAL A 38 22.25 32.31 3.41
CA VAL A 38 21.77 32.97 2.20
C VAL A 38 21.01 31.93 1.38
N THR A 39 19.81 32.30 0.96
CA THR A 39 19.00 31.48 0.05
C THR A 39 19.08 32.06 -1.35
N LEU A 40 19.49 31.24 -2.32
CA LEU A 40 19.46 31.60 -3.74
C LEU A 40 18.24 30.96 -4.38
N GLU A 41 17.30 31.79 -4.84
CA GLU A 41 16.12 31.35 -5.54
C GLU A 41 16.28 31.58 -7.05
N PHE A 42 16.00 30.56 -7.82
CA PHE A 42 15.98 30.64 -9.27
C PHE A 42 14.92 29.73 -9.87
N ASN A 43 14.32 30.17 -10.96
CA ASN A 43 13.33 29.40 -11.67
C ASN A 43 14.03 28.36 -12.56
N SER A 44 13.67 27.10 -12.36
CA SER A 44 14.07 26.03 -13.26
C SER A 44 13.12 25.90 -14.44
N SER A 45 13.62 25.56 -15.61
CA SER A 45 12.80 25.17 -16.77
C SER A 45 12.09 23.83 -16.56
N PHE A 46 12.40 23.13 -15.48
CA PHE A 46 11.81 21.88 -15.13
C PHE A 46 10.39 22.10 -14.58
N THR A 47 9.40 21.65 -15.32
CA THR A 47 8.03 21.57 -14.83
C THR A 47 7.87 20.23 -14.12
N PRO A 48 7.47 20.18 -12.83
CA PRO A 48 7.36 18.93 -12.09
C PRO A 48 6.46 17.95 -12.85
N PRO A 49 7.00 16.82 -13.31
CA PRO A 49 6.19 15.83 -14.01
C PRO A 49 5.31 15.08 -13.00
N LYS A 50 4.20 14.54 -13.49
CA LYS A 50 3.30 13.69 -12.69
C LYS A 50 3.97 12.39 -12.20
N SER A 51 5.15 12.05 -12.71
CA SER A 51 5.86 10.79 -12.43
C SER A 51 6.99 10.99 -11.42
N GLN A 52 6.91 10.30 -10.29
CA GLN A 52 7.93 10.26 -9.23
C GLN A 52 9.34 9.95 -9.78
N LYS A 53 9.48 8.96 -10.69
CA LYS A 53 10.78 8.58 -11.28
C LYS A 53 11.50 9.72 -12.02
N ARG A 54 10.72 10.56 -12.73
CA ARG A 54 11.32 11.72 -13.44
C ARG A 54 11.73 12.82 -12.48
N THR A 55 10.92 13.06 -11.45
CA THR A 55 11.25 14.03 -10.40
C THR A 55 12.50 13.59 -9.63
N GLU A 56 12.62 12.31 -9.30
CA GLU A 56 13.81 11.75 -8.64
C GLU A 56 15.08 11.87 -9.48
N ALA A 57 14.97 11.70 -10.80
CA ALA A 57 16.13 11.90 -11.68
C ALA A 57 16.64 13.35 -11.64
N VAL A 58 15.74 14.33 -11.65
CA VAL A 58 16.12 15.75 -11.54
C VAL A 58 16.65 16.09 -10.15
N TYR A 59 16.04 15.54 -9.10
CA TYR A 59 16.55 15.68 -7.73
C TYR A 59 18.01 15.23 -7.61
N LYS A 60 18.35 14.08 -8.20
CA LYS A 60 19.72 13.55 -8.17
C LYS A 60 20.72 14.46 -8.90
N ILE A 61 20.32 15.06 -10.02
CA ILE A 61 21.19 16.01 -10.74
C ILE A 61 21.50 17.23 -9.86
N TRP A 62 20.49 17.78 -9.20
CA TRP A 62 20.66 18.88 -8.27
C TRP A 62 21.49 18.50 -7.04
N GLU A 63 21.32 17.27 -6.53
CA GLU A 63 22.14 16.75 -5.43
C GLU A 63 23.62 16.67 -5.80
N GLU A 64 23.93 16.23 -7.01
CA GLU A 64 25.31 16.22 -7.52
C GLU A 64 25.90 17.64 -7.63
N VAL A 65 25.11 18.62 -8.08
CA VAL A 65 25.52 20.02 -8.11
C VAL A 65 25.82 20.52 -6.70
N MET A 66 24.95 20.22 -5.73
CA MET A 66 25.15 20.63 -4.34
C MET A 66 26.37 19.94 -3.71
N LEU A 67 26.58 18.65 -3.97
CA LEU A 67 27.76 17.93 -3.48
C LEU A 67 29.05 18.55 -4.02
N ARG A 68 29.07 18.94 -5.28
CA ARG A 68 30.23 19.63 -5.88
C ARG A 68 30.46 21.02 -5.25
N ALA A 69 29.40 21.82 -5.15
CA ALA A 69 29.45 23.14 -4.54
C ALA A 69 29.93 23.08 -3.08
N ASN A 70 29.44 22.09 -2.30
CA ASN A 70 29.89 21.88 -0.94
C ASN A 70 31.35 21.42 -0.84
N GLY A 71 31.85 20.69 -1.84
CA GLY A 71 33.24 20.27 -1.90
C GLY A 71 34.21 21.43 -2.25
N GLU A 72 33.73 22.44 -2.97
CA GLU A 72 34.48 23.63 -3.37
C GLU A 72 34.24 24.82 -2.41
N ALA A 73 33.41 24.66 -1.39
CA ALA A 73 33.07 25.72 -0.46
C ALA A 73 34.30 26.17 0.36
N PRO A 74 34.52 27.50 0.52
CA PRO A 74 35.62 28.03 1.33
C PRO A 74 35.45 27.67 2.82
N GLU A 75 36.59 27.70 3.54
CA GLU A 75 36.57 27.47 5.01
C GLU A 75 35.65 28.47 5.71
N GLY A 76 34.83 27.95 6.62
CA GLY A 76 33.85 28.74 7.38
C GLY A 76 32.42 28.77 6.75
N VAL A 77 32.26 28.21 5.54
CA VAL A 77 30.92 28.03 4.97
C VAL A 77 30.43 26.61 5.27
N GLU A 78 29.30 26.53 5.97
CA GLU A 78 28.64 25.23 6.20
C GLU A 78 28.00 24.71 4.93
N LYS A 79 27.65 23.42 4.94
CA LYS A 79 27.08 22.73 3.78
C LYS A 79 25.74 23.35 3.36
N GLY A 80 25.66 23.73 2.09
CA GLY A 80 24.40 24.09 1.46
C GLY A 80 23.54 22.87 1.13
N PHE A 81 22.25 23.08 1.03
CA PHE A 81 21.28 22.06 0.59
C PHE A 81 20.29 22.64 -0.40
N GLN A 82 19.71 21.77 -1.21
CA GLN A 82 18.66 22.14 -2.14
C GLN A 82 17.27 22.01 -1.50
N SER A 83 16.37 22.90 -1.85
CA SER A 83 14.98 22.85 -1.44
C SER A 83 14.05 23.30 -2.59
N THR A 84 12.82 22.80 -2.58
CA THR A 84 11.71 23.35 -3.38
C THR A 84 10.47 23.39 -2.50
N ASP A 85 9.48 24.19 -2.89
CA ASP A 85 8.25 24.35 -2.11
C ASP A 85 7.50 23.01 -1.91
N PHE A 86 7.37 22.23 -2.98
CA PHE A 86 6.54 21.02 -2.92
C PHE A 86 7.13 19.81 -3.67
N ALA A 87 7.92 20.01 -4.71
CA ALA A 87 8.29 18.94 -5.63
C ALA A 87 9.07 17.80 -4.96
N TRP A 88 10.05 18.11 -4.13
CA TRP A 88 10.86 17.08 -3.44
C TRP A 88 10.06 16.38 -2.34
N THR A 89 9.32 17.14 -1.54
CA THR A 89 8.45 16.58 -0.49
C THR A 89 7.41 15.63 -1.10
N TRP A 90 6.77 16.02 -2.20
CA TRP A 90 5.81 15.18 -2.89
C TRP A 90 6.42 13.92 -3.49
N MET A 91 7.62 14.03 -4.07
CA MET A 91 8.37 12.90 -4.60
C MET A 91 8.67 11.85 -3.51
N VAL A 92 9.17 12.30 -2.36
CA VAL A 92 9.45 11.42 -1.22
C VAL A 92 8.16 10.80 -0.69
N THR A 93 7.11 11.60 -0.53
CA THR A 93 5.79 11.11 -0.10
C THR A 93 5.26 10.02 -1.03
N GLN A 94 5.33 10.21 -2.34
CA GLN A 94 4.91 9.18 -3.30
C GLN A 94 5.73 7.89 -3.18
N LYS A 95 7.03 8.00 -2.95
CA LYS A 95 7.91 6.84 -2.74
C LYS A 95 7.51 6.06 -1.50
N GLU A 96 7.35 6.74 -0.37
CA GLU A 96 6.94 6.13 0.89
C GLU A 96 5.53 5.51 0.82
N LEU A 97 4.61 6.13 0.09
CA LEU A 97 3.27 5.56 -0.13
C LEU A 97 3.33 4.24 -0.90
N VAL A 98 4.15 4.15 -1.95
CA VAL A 98 4.31 2.92 -2.72
C VAL A 98 4.94 1.80 -1.87
N GLU A 99 5.98 2.11 -1.11
CA GLU A 99 6.61 1.14 -0.20
C GLU A 99 5.65 0.73 0.93
N GLY A 100 4.89 1.67 1.48
CA GLY A 100 3.85 1.40 2.48
C GLY A 100 2.74 0.48 1.95
N VAL A 101 2.29 0.66 0.70
CA VAL A 101 1.32 -0.25 0.05
C VAL A 101 1.92 -1.64 -0.11
N LYS A 102 3.14 -1.77 -0.59
CA LYS A 102 3.80 -3.08 -0.72
C LYS A 102 3.89 -3.81 0.61
N LEU A 103 4.35 -3.11 1.65
CA LEU A 103 4.45 -3.67 2.99
C LEU A 103 3.08 -4.06 3.54
N GLY A 104 2.07 -3.17 3.40
CA GLY A 104 0.70 -3.40 3.84
C GLY A 104 0.07 -4.61 3.16
N VAL A 105 0.19 -4.71 1.82
CA VAL A 105 -0.30 -5.87 1.05
C VAL A 105 0.36 -7.15 1.52
N THR A 106 1.69 -7.16 1.67
CA THR A 106 2.43 -8.34 2.12
C THR A 106 1.99 -8.77 3.51
N LEU A 107 1.87 -7.83 4.45
CA LEU A 107 1.44 -8.11 5.82
C LEU A 107 0.02 -8.67 5.86
N VAL A 108 -0.92 -8.06 5.14
CA VAL A 108 -2.31 -8.54 5.06
C VAL A 108 -2.38 -9.94 4.46
N MET A 109 -1.60 -10.25 3.41
CA MET A 109 -1.56 -11.58 2.81
C MET A 109 -1.06 -12.66 3.79
N VAL A 110 -0.02 -12.34 4.58
CA VAL A 110 0.49 -13.26 5.62
C VAL A 110 -0.54 -13.49 6.71
N ILE A 111 -1.15 -12.40 7.22
CA ILE A 111 -2.19 -12.49 8.27
C ILE A 111 -3.39 -13.27 7.74
N ALA A 112 -3.86 -12.98 6.52
CA ALA A 112 -4.97 -13.70 5.89
C ALA A 112 -4.68 -15.20 5.78
N PHE A 113 -3.46 -15.58 5.36
CA PHE A 113 -3.07 -16.98 5.32
C PHE A 113 -3.18 -17.66 6.69
N VAL A 114 -2.64 -17.03 7.72
CA VAL A 114 -2.69 -17.56 9.09
C VAL A 114 -4.13 -17.69 9.56
N VAL A 115 -4.95 -16.65 9.39
CA VAL A 115 -6.35 -16.63 9.82
C VAL A 115 -7.17 -17.71 9.10
N ILE A 116 -7.04 -17.80 7.77
CA ILE A 116 -7.76 -18.79 6.96
C ILE A 116 -7.31 -20.22 7.35
N ASN A 117 -5.99 -20.41 7.55
CA ASN A 117 -5.45 -21.70 7.93
C ASN A 117 -5.95 -22.14 9.32
N LEU A 118 -5.99 -21.22 10.29
CA LEU A 118 -6.55 -21.50 11.63
C LEU A 118 -8.06 -21.73 11.60
N SER A 119 -8.78 -21.03 10.74
CA SER A 119 -10.24 -21.15 10.62
C SER A 119 -10.66 -22.44 9.90
N THR A 120 -9.94 -22.83 8.85
CA THR A 120 -10.28 -24.02 8.05
C THR A 120 -9.57 -25.28 8.52
N LEU A 121 -8.47 -25.14 9.26
CA LEU A 121 -7.55 -26.22 9.65
C LEU A 121 -7.07 -27.08 8.47
N ASN A 122 -7.19 -26.56 7.24
CA ASN A 122 -6.85 -27.27 6.01
C ASN A 122 -5.96 -26.42 5.10
N VAL A 123 -4.75 -26.90 4.85
CA VAL A 123 -3.74 -26.17 4.08
C VAL A 123 -4.14 -25.98 2.61
N ILE A 124 -4.81 -26.96 2.00
CA ILE A 124 -5.17 -26.90 0.57
C ILE A 124 -6.20 -25.79 0.33
N VAL A 125 -7.23 -25.73 1.19
CA VAL A 125 -8.27 -24.69 1.11
C VAL A 125 -7.64 -23.31 1.36
N SER A 126 -6.72 -23.21 2.33
CA SER A 126 -6.01 -21.96 2.63
C SER A 126 -5.16 -21.48 1.46
N ILE A 127 -4.46 -22.38 0.77
CA ILE A 127 -3.70 -22.03 -0.44
C ILE A 127 -4.64 -21.51 -1.54
N GLY A 128 -5.76 -22.19 -1.78
CA GLY A 128 -6.75 -21.76 -2.76
C GLY A 128 -7.31 -20.36 -2.46
N ALA A 129 -7.62 -20.09 -1.19
CA ALA A 129 -8.11 -18.79 -0.76
C ALA A 129 -7.04 -17.69 -0.93
N ILE A 130 -5.77 -17.95 -0.59
CA ILE A 130 -4.67 -17.00 -0.78
C ILE A 130 -4.41 -16.72 -2.26
N LEU A 131 -4.51 -17.72 -3.14
CA LEU A 131 -4.41 -17.51 -4.58
C LEU A 131 -5.55 -16.61 -5.10
N ALA A 132 -6.78 -16.82 -4.60
CA ALA A 132 -7.92 -15.96 -4.92
C ALA A 132 -7.69 -14.51 -4.45
N ILE A 133 -7.25 -14.31 -3.21
CA ILE A 133 -6.95 -12.99 -2.65
C ILE A 133 -5.81 -12.33 -3.43
N GLY A 134 -4.76 -13.05 -3.77
CA GLY A 134 -3.67 -12.57 -4.63
C GLY A 134 -4.17 -12.11 -6.00
N GLY A 135 -5.10 -12.86 -6.60
CA GLY A 135 -5.77 -12.49 -7.84
C GLY A 135 -6.60 -11.20 -7.71
N ILE A 136 -7.32 -11.02 -6.60
CA ILE A 136 -8.08 -9.80 -6.31
C ILE A 136 -7.13 -8.60 -6.23
N VAL A 137 -6.04 -8.73 -5.47
CA VAL A 137 -5.01 -7.69 -5.33
C VAL A 137 -4.42 -7.33 -6.69
N ALA A 138 -4.02 -8.33 -7.46
CA ALA A 138 -3.41 -8.13 -8.78
C ALA A 138 -4.38 -7.44 -9.76
N THR A 139 -5.65 -7.85 -9.78
CA THR A 139 -6.66 -7.23 -10.65
C THR A 139 -7.03 -5.83 -10.19
N THR A 140 -7.18 -5.59 -8.91
CA THR A 140 -7.50 -4.26 -8.37
C THR A 140 -6.38 -3.27 -8.62
N MET A 141 -5.14 -3.65 -8.28
CA MET A 141 -3.98 -2.75 -8.45
C MET A 141 -3.57 -2.60 -9.90
N GLY A 142 -3.50 -3.70 -10.66
CA GLY A 142 -3.06 -3.69 -12.05
C GLY A 142 -4.10 -3.11 -12.98
N TYR A 143 -5.32 -3.61 -12.93
CA TYR A 143 -6.39 -3.20 -13.83
C TYR A 143 -7.17 -1.99 -13.32
N GLY A 144 -7.59 -2.03 -12.05
CA GLY A 144 -8.42 -0.98 -11.49
C GLY A 144 -7.68 0.35 -11.39
N VAL A 145 -6.56 0.38 -10.70
CA VAL A 145 -5.85 1.63 -10.40
C VAL A 145 -5.01 2.11 -11.59
N GLN A 146 -4.19 1.23 -12.17
CA GLN A 146 -3.25 1.66 -13.21
C GLN A 146 -3.90 1.85 -14.59
N LEU A 147 -4.71 0.89 -15.05
CA LEU A 147 -5.24 0.91 -16.42
C LEU A 147 -6.49 1.79 -16.56
N LEU A 148 -7.45 1.66 -15.64
CA LEU A 148 -8.73 2.39 -15.77
C LEU A 148 -8.65 3.82 -15.26
N MET A 149 -7.93 4.08 -14.16
CA MET A 149 -7.86 5.42 -13.59
C MET A 149 -6.74 6.27 -14.19
N SER A 150 -5.68 5.67 -14.77
CA SER A 150 -4.51 6.36 -15.32
C SER A 150 -3.88 7.39 -14.37
N TYR A 151 -4.15 7.29 -13.07
CA TYR A 151 -3.62 8.18 -12.05
C TYR A 151 -2.41 7.57 -11.35
N PRO A 152 -1.41 8.39 -11.00
CA PRO A 152 -0.34 7.93 -10.12
C PRO A 152 -0.91 7.59 -8.75
N LEU A 153 -0.32 6.60 -8.09
CA LEU A 153 -0.68 6.25 -6.72
C LEU A 153 -0.57 7.49 -5.82
N GLY A 154 -1.68 7.90 -5.29
CA GLY A 154 -1.78 8.99 -4.32
C GLY A 154 -2.08 8.46 -2.91
N VAL A 155 -2.25 9.38 -1.96
CA VAL A 155 -2.57 9.03 -0.56
C VAL A 155 -3.88 8.27 -0.47
N ALA A 156 -4.90 8.72 -1.18
CA ALA A 156 -6.24 8.12 -1.20
C ALA A 156 -6.22 6.67 -1.70
N GLU A 157 -5.58 6.47 -2.84
CA GLU A 157 -5.48 5.17 -3.50
C GLU A 157 -4.68 4.17 -2.65
N SER A 158 -3.63 4.65 -1.97
CA SER A 158 -2.81 3.83 -1.09
C SER A 158 -3.56 3.36 0.15
N ILE A 159 -4.25 4.27 0.83
CA ILE A 159 -5.07 3.96 2.01
C ILE A 159 -6.22 3.02 1.62
N ALA A 160 -6.96 3.37 0.56
CA ALA A 160 -8.07 2.57 0.07
C ALA A 160 -7.63 1.15 -0.25
N THR A 161 -6.50 0.98 -0.93
CA THR A 161 -5.97 -0.33 -1.31
C THR A 161 -5.73 -1.22 -0.11
N VAL A 162 -5.02 -0.74 0.90
CA VAL A 162 -4.71 -1.55 2.10
C VAL A 162 -5.98 -1.96 2.84
N ILE A 163 -6.94 -1.03 3.01
CA ILE A 163 -8.21 -1.33 3.67
C ILE A 163 -9.03 -2.36 2.88
N LEU A 164 -9.13 -2.17 1.57
CA LEU A 164 -10.01 -2.99 0.74
C LEU A 164 -9.47 -4.40 0.49
N ILE A 165 -8.15 -4.59 0.53
CA ILE A 165 -7.56 -5.93 0.53
C ILE A 165 -8.01 -6.71 1.78
N GLY A 166 -8.08 -6.06 2.94
CA GLY A 166 -8.65 -6.67 4.15
C GLY A 166 -10.08 -7.14 3.95
N PHE A 167 -10.96 -6.33 3.36
CA PHE A 167 -12.35 -6.74 3.07
C PHE A 167 -12.45 -7.84 2.01
N SER A 168 -11.47 -7.95 1.13
CA SER A 168 -11.54 -8.94 0.06
C SER A 168 -11.34 -10.39 0.52
N MET A 169 -10.74 -10.60 1.69
CA MET A 169 -10.55 -11.95 2.22
C MET A 169 -11.84 -12.55 2.80
N ASP A 170 -12.81 -11.71 3.22
CA ASP A 170 -14.01 -12.16 3.94
C ASP A 170 -14.86 -13.10 3.10
N TYR A 171 -15.03 -12.85 1.82
CA TYR A 171 -15.81 -13.70 0.93
C TYR A 171 -15.18 -15.08 0.74
N CYS A 172 -13.86 -15.13 0.60
CA CYS A 172 -13.13 -16.39 0.53
C CYS A 172 -13.21 -17.15 1.85
N LEU A 173 -13.13 -16.45 3.00
CA LEU A 173 -13.20 -17.06 4.32
C LEU A 173 -14.58 -17.70 4.58
N HIS A 174 -15.67 -17.01 4.24
CA HIS A 174 -17.02 -17.54 4.38
C HIS A 174 -17.25 -18.78 3.52
N LEU A 175 -16.86 -18.76 2.26
CA LEU A 175 -16.97 -19.91 1.38
C LEU A 175 -16.07 -21.07 1.80
N ALA A 176 -14.84 -20.78 2.24
CA ALA A 176 -13.90 -21.78 2.76
C ALA A 176 -14.44 -22.46 4.02
N GLY A 177 -14.96 -21.68 4.97
CA GLY A 177 -15.57 -22.21 6.18
C GLY A 177 -16.77 -23.11 5.89
N ALA A 178 -17.67 -22.71 5.00
CA ALA A 178 -18.80 -23.53 4.58
C ALA A 178 -18.38 -24.81 3.84
N TYR A 179 -17.33 -24.73 3.01
CA TYR A 179 -16.77 -25.89 2.32
C TYR A 179 -16.24 -26.94 3.32
N ILE A 180 -15.50 -26.52 4.33
CA ILE A 180 -14.96 -27.41 5.37
C ILE A 180 -16.07 -27.94 6.28
N ALA A 181 -17.08 -27.14 6.61
CA ALA A 181 -18.21 -27.55 7.44
C ALA A 181 -19.13 -28.59 6.75
N SER A 182 -19.06 -28.68 5.43
CA SER A 182 -19.84 -29.61 4.62
C SER A 182 -19.46 -31.06 4.91
N LYS A 183 -20.47 -31.90 5.20
CA LYS A 183 -20.32 -33.35 5.45
C LYS A 183 -20.50 -34.19 4.19
N LYS A 184 -20.59 -33.57 3.00
CA LYS A 184 -20.76 -34.31 1.74
C LYS A 184 -19.49 -35.09 1.37
N ALA A 185 -19.70 -36.19 0.65
CA ALA A 185 -18.63 -37.10 0.28
C ALA A 185 -17.68 -36.54 -0.79
N THR A 186 -18.25 -35.88 -1.80
CA THR A 186 -17.48 -35.39 -2.96
C THR A 186 -17.20 -33.90 -2.87
N ARG A 187 -16.04 -33.47 -3.39
CA ARG A 187 -15.63 -32.06 -3.47
C ARG A 187 -16.64 -31.20 -4.23
N GLN A 188 -17.30 -31.76 -5.23
CA GLN A 188 -18.32 -31.04 -6.01
C GLN A 188 -19.58 -30.75 -5.19
N GLU A 189 -20.04 -31.72 -4.42
CA GLU A 189 -21.19 -31.54 -3.51
C GLU A 189 -20.87 -30.57 -2.39
N ARG A 190 -19.66 -30.64 -1.81
CA ARG A 190 -19.19 -29.69 -0.78
C ARG A 190 -19.16 -28.25 -1.32
N THR A 191 -18.63 -28.05 -2.52
CA THR A 191 -18.62 -26.72 -3.16
C THR A 191 -20.02 -26.21 -3.45
N ARG A 192 -20.91 -27.08 -3.95
CA ARG A 192 -22.30 -26.72 -4.21
C ARG A 192 -23.01 -26.33 -2.91
N GLU A 193 -22.83 -27.06 -1.84
CA GLU A 193 -23.41 -26.77 -0.52
C GLU A 193 -22.87 -25.45 0.02
N SER A 194 -21.56 -25.21 -0.03
CA SER A 194 -20.92 -23.95 0.36
C SER A 194 -21.50 -22.74 -0.39
N LEU A 195 -21.67 -22.86 -1.72
CA LEU A 195 -22.29 -21.81 -2.53
C LEU A 195 -23.79 -21.63 -2.22
N THR A 196 -24.50 -22.68 -1.88
CA THR A 196 -25.92 -22.59 -1.55
C THR A 196 -26.13 -21.94 -0.18
N GLU A 197 -25.31 -22.27 0.80
CA GLU A 197 -25.42 -21.73 2.17
C GLU A 197 -24.90 -20.29 2.28
N MET A 198 -23.72 -20.03 1.75
CA MET A 198 -23.04 -18.73 1.91
C MET A 198 -23.10 -17.81 0.69
N GLY A 199 -23.36 -18.35 -0.49
CA GLY A 199 -23.35 -17.57 -1.74
C GLY A 199 -24.38 -16.44 -1.76
N VAL A 200 -25.58 -16.65 -1.18
CA VAL A 200 -26.61 -15.62 -1.08
C VAL A 200 -26.14 -14.48 -0.15
N SER A 201 -25.58 -14.83 1.01
CA SER A 201 -25.09 -13.86 1.99
C SER A 201 -23.91 -13.06 1.43
N VAL A 202 -22.94 -13.74 0.80
CA VAL A 202 -21.77 -13.12 0.15
C VAL A 202 -22.20 -12.17 -0.97
N THR A 203 -23.16 -12.59 -1.80
CA THR A 203 -23.70 -11.77 -2.90
C THR A 203 -24.47 -10.56 -2.36
N ALA A 204 -25.30 -10.73 -1.36
CA ALA A 204 -26.02 -9.64 -0.72
C ALA A 204 -25.06 -8.60 -0.10
N GLY A 205 -24.02 -9.07 0.61
CA GLY A 205 -22.97 -8.21 1.16
C GLY A 205 -22.21 -7.44 0.09
N ALA A 206 -21.84 -8.10 -1.00
CA ALA A 206 -21.19 -7.43 -2.13
C ALA A 206 -22.08 -6.36 -2.75
N LEU A 207 -23.34 -6.68 -3.03
CA LEU A 207 -24.31 -5.74 -3.61
C LEU A 207 -24.56 -4.53 -2.72
N THR A 208 -24.79 -4.72 -1.43
CA THR A 208 -25.01 -3.60 -0.49
C THR A 208 -23.82 -2.67 -0.43
N THR A 209 -22.60 -3.20 -0.42
CA THR A 209 -21.37 -2.39 -0.41
C THR A 209 -21.20 -1.65 -1.73
N VAL A 210 -21.41 -2.29 -2.87
CA VAL A 210 -21.35 -1.66 -4.20
C VAL A 210 -22.38 -0.54 -4.31
N PHE A 211 -23.65 -0.79 -3.92
CA PHE A 211 -24.67 0.24 -3.94
C PHE A 211 -24.34 1.42 -3.02
N SER A 212 -23.82 1.18 -1.82
CA SER A 212 -23.37 2.24 -0.93
C SER A 212 -22.25 3.08 -1.55
N ALA A 213 -21.31 2.44 -2.23
CA ALA A 213 -20.21 3.13 -2.90
C ALA A 213 -20.66 3.99 -4.09
N VAL A 214 -21.76 3.62 -4.78
CA VAL A 214 -22.31 4.43 -5.89
C VAL A 214 -22.69 5.84 -5.44
N PHE A 215 -23.21 6.01 -4.22
CA PHE A 215 -23.54 7.34 -3.70
C PHE A 215 -22.33 8.26 -3.52
N LEU A 216 -21.14 7.71 -3.36
CA LEU A 216 -19.90 8.50 -3.26
C LEU A 216 -19.54 9.20 -4.58
N PHE A 217 -20.03 8.74 -5.74
CA PHE A 217 -19.84 9.45 -7.00
C PHE A 217 -20.59 10.79 -7.06
N GLY A 218 -21.66 10.96 -6.28
CA GLY A 218 -22.38 12.22 -6.15
C GLY A 218 -21.65 13.30 -5.35
N THR A 219 -20.50 12.98 -4.76
CA THR A 219 -19.72 13.95 -3.98
C THR A 219 -18.91 14.89 -4.87
N VAL A 220 -18.71 16.12 -4.42
CA VAL A 220 -17.92 17.14 -5.14
C VAL A 220 -16.41 16.85 -5.03
N LEU A 221 -15.98 16.16 -3.97
CA LEU A 221 -14.57 15.86 -3.72
C LEU A 221 -14.11 14.67 -4.58
N THR A 222 -13.15 14.91 -5.46
CA THR A 222 -12.55 13.89 -6.34
C THR A 222 -11.93 12.71 -5.56
N PHE A 223 -11.53 12.95 -4.31
CA PHE A 223 -11.07 11.92 -3.39
C PHE A 223 -12.13 10.81 -3.19
N PHE A 224 -13.37 11.19 -2.87
CA PHE A 224 -14.45 10.22 -2.65
C PHE A 224 -14.89 9.52 -3.93
N GLN A 225 -14.83 10.19 -5.08
CA GLN A 225 -15.13 9.56 -6.37
C GLN A 225 -14.11 8.46 -6.70
N LYS A 226 -12.81 8.71 -6.49
CA LYS A 226 -11.76 7.71 -6.64
C LYS A 226 -11.91 6.55 -5.66
N PHE A 227 -12.25 6.88 -4.41
CA PHE A 227 -12.51 5.88 -3.38
C PHE A 227 -13.68 4.98 -3.74
N ALA A 228 -14.80 5.54 -4.22
CA ALA A 228 -15.95 4.82 -4.72
C ALA A 228 -15.58 3.82 -5.82
N PHE A 229 -14.79 4.29 -6.80
CA PHE A 229 -14.33 3.45 -7.89
C PHE A 229 -13.52 2.25 -7.38
N ILE A 230 -12.56 2.49 -6.49
CA ILE A 230 -11.71 1.44 -5.94
C ILE A 230 -12.56 0.43 -5.13
N ILE A 231 -13.52 0.90 -4.32
CA ILE A 231 -14.44 0.02 -3.59
C ILE A 231 -15.23 -0.87 -4.55
N ILE A 232 -15.90 -0.31 -5.53
CA ILE A 232 -16.74 -1.06 -6.47
C ILE A 232 -15.90 -2.11 -7.20
N PHE A 233 -14.71 -1.72 -7.67
CA PHE A 233 -13.83 -2.61 -8.40
C PHE A 233 -13.27 -3.74 -7.51
N THR A 234 -12.87 -3.41 -6.29
CA THR A 234 -12.33 -4.41 -5.34
C THR A 234 -13.40 -5.37 -4.86
N ILE A 235 -14.58 -4.86 -4.46
CA ILE A 235 -15.66 -5.71 -3.96
C ILE A 235 -16.25 -6.57 -5.08
N GLY A 236 -16.49 -6.00 -6.26
CA GLY A 236 -16.93 -6.76 -7.43
C GLY A 236 -15.91 -7.82 -7.86
N GLY A 237 -14.63 -7.46 -7.88
CA GLY A 237 -13.53 -8.39 -8.14
C GLY A 237 -13.45 -9.48 -7.06
N SER A 238 -13.55 -9.12 -5.79
CA SER A 238 -13.54 -10.07 -4.67
C SER A 238 -14.70 -11.07 -4.75
N TRP A 239 -15.91 -10.59 -5.04
CA TRP A 239 -17.05 -11.46 -5.27
C TRP A 239 -16.81 -12.43 -6.45
N LEU A 240 -16.29 -11.94 -7.56
CA LEU A 240 -16.01 -12.76 -8.74
C LEU A 240 -14.91 -13.81 -8.46
N TRP A 241 -13.80 -13.39 -7.86
CA TRP A 241 -12.69 -14.29 -7.55
C TRP A 241 -13.06 -15.35 -6.50
N SER A 242 -13.86 -15.00 -5.50
CA SER A 242 -14.30 -15.93 -4.47
C SER A 242 -15.37 -16.91 -4.97
N THR A 243 -16.36 -16.43 -5.73
CA THR A 243 -17.45 -17.30 -6.21
C THR A 243 -17.05 -18.14 -7.42
N VAL A 244 -16.22 -17.62 -8.33
CA VAL A 244 -15.82 -18.34 -9.54
C VAL A 244 -14.49 -19.06 -9.34
N PHE A 245 -13.41 -18.32 -9.07
CA PHE A 245 -12.08 -18.93 -9.03
C PHE A 245 -11.92 -19.84 -7.81
N PHE A 246 -12.18 -19.35 -6.60
CA PHE A 246 -12.01 -20.15 -5.38
C PHE A 246 -12.93 -21.37 -5.36
N SER A 247 -14.19 -21.22 -5.77
CA SER A 247 -15.12 -22.36 -5.87
C SER A 247 -14.67 -23.37 -6.93
N SER A 248 -14.18 -22.92 -8.07
CA SER A 248 -13.62 -23.82 -9.09
C SER A 248 -12.35 -24.53 -8.58
N PHE A 249 -11.49 -23.80 -7.86
CA PHE A 249 -10.33 -24.39 -7.21
C PHE A 249 -10.72 -25.49 -6.23
N CYS A 250 -11.73 -25.26 -5.39
CA CYS A 250 -12.25 -26.26 -4.47
C CYS A 250 -12.88 -27.47 -5.18
N MET A 251 -13.53 -27.28 -6.32
CA MET A 251 -14.07 -28.40 -7.13
C MET A 251 -12.97 -29.31 -7.68
N VAL A 252 -11.81 -28.77 -8.00
CA VAL A 252 -10.70 -29.51 -8.62
C VAL A 252 -9.72 -30.05 -7.59
N PHE A 253 -9.32 -29.22 -6.66
CA PHE A 253 -8.24 -29.48 -5.69
C PHE A 253 -8.73 -29.61 -4.24
N GLY A 254 -10.01 -29.30 -3.98
CA GLY A 254 -10.56 -29.32 -2.63
C GLY A 254 -10.42 -30.69 -1.95
N PRO A 255 -10.19 -30.71 -0.64
CA PRO A 255 -10.05 -31.94 0.13
C PRO A 255 -11.37 -32.72 0.20
N GLU A 256 -11.30 -34.03 0.10
CA GLU A 256 -12.39 -34.98 0.37
C GLU A 256 -12.08 -35.71 1.68
N GLY A 257 -13.07 -35.84 2.56
CA GLY A 257 -12.86 -36.39 3.91
C GLY A 257 -11.93 -35.50 4.74
N ASP A 258 -11.06 -36.10 5.49
CA ASP A 258 -10.12 -35.46 6.43
C ASP A 258 -8.76 -35.12 5.78
N PHE A 259 -8.68 -35.24 4.45
CA PHE A 259 -7.41 -35.00 3.72
C PHE A 259 -6.98 -33.54 3.81
N GLY A 260 -5.73 -33.31 4.23
CA GLY A 260 -5.17 -31.96 4.36
C GLY A 260 -5.47 -31.27 5.70
N GLU A 261 -6.18 -31.91 6.61
CA GLU A 261 -6.37 -31.40 7.98
C GLU A 261 -5.10 -31.55 8.82
N TRP A 262 -4.77 -30.52 9.58
CA TRP A 262 -3.62 -30.52 10.47
C TRP A 262 -3.68 -31.65 11.51
N CYS A 263 -4.88 -31.94 12.07
CA CYS A 263 -5.06 -33.03 13.02
C CYS A 263 -4.79 -34.40 12.40
N TYR A 264 -5.14 -34.60 11.13
CA TYR A 264 -4.90 -35.82 10.40
C TYR A 264 -3.40 -36.02 10.11
N ILE A 265 -2.72 -34.95 9.65
CA ILE A 265 -1.28 -34.96 9.37
C ILE A 265 -0.46 -35.23 10.65
N LEU A 266 -0.81 -34.58 11.76
CA LEU A 266 -0.17 -34.76 13.05
C LEU A 266 -0.51 -36.14 13.68
N GLY A 267 -1.74 -36.63 13.49
CA GLY A 267 -2.17 -37.94 13.96
C GLY A 267 -1.48 -39.09 13.23
N GLN A 268 -1.29 -39.00 11.91
CA GLN A 268 -0.54 -40.00 11.15
C GLN A 268 0.94 -40.00 11.54
N ARG A 269 1.61 -38.85 11.72
CA ARG A 269 2.99 -38.81 12.24
C ARG A 269 3.12 -39.47 13.59
N LYS A 270 2.20 -39.25 14.50
CA LYS A 270 2.21 -39.86 15.82
C LYS A 270 1.96 -41.37 15.77
N ALA A 271 1.11 -41.83 14.84
CA ALA A 271 0.88 -43.24 14.60
C ALA A 271 2.12 -43.96 13.97
N GLU A 272 2.79 -43.29 13.02
CA GLU A 272 4.04 -43.78 12.43
C GLU A 272 5.16 -43.83 13.46
N GLU A 273 5.36 -42.81 14.30
CA GLU A 273 6.34 -42.82 15.39
C GLU A 273 6.07 -43.96 16.40
N LEU A 274 4.80 -44.14 16.78
CA LEU A 274 4.42 -45.24 17.69
C LEU A 274 4.62 -46.63 17.06
N SER A 275 4.36 -46.78 15.76
CA SER A 275 4.60 -48.06 15.06
C SER A 275 6.09 -48.37 14.92
N LEU A 276 6.95 -47.37 14.74
CA LEU A 276 8.41 -47.56 14.70
C LEU A 276 8.99 -47.95 16.06
N ILE A 277 8.42 -47.45 17.16
CA ILE A 277 8.84 -47.83 18.52
C ILE A 277 8.42 -49.26 18.81
N HIS A 278 7.28 -49.76 18.36
CA HIS A 278 6.84 -51.12 18.54
C HIS A 278 7.58 -52.16 17.68
N ILE A 279 8.26 -51.76 16.63
CA ILE A 279 9.08 -52.66 15.78
C ILE A 279 10.51 -52.80 16.34
N SER A 280 10.92 -51.93 17.27
CA SER A 280 12.24 -51.90 17.88
C SER A 280 12.32 -52.65 19.23
N GLU A 281 11.24 -53.22 19.73
CA GLU A 281 11.17 -54.19 20.84
C GLU A 281 10.99 -55.64 20.32
#